data_edeed7c67e13c7da0573b9c54499616b
#
_entry.id   edeed7c67e13c7da0573b9c54499616b
#
_cell.length_a   1.000
_cell.length_b   1.000
_cell.length_c   1.000
_cell.angle_alpha   90.00
_cell.angle_beta   90.00
_cell.angle_gamma   90.00
#
_symmetry.space_group_name_H-M   'P 1'
#
loop_
_entity.id
_entity.type
_entity.pdbx_description
1 polymer ?
#
loop_
_entity_poly.entity_id
_entity_poly.type
_entity_poly.pdbx_seq_one_letter_code
_entity_poly.pdbx_strand_id
1 'polypeptide(L)'
;MKLNHVNLTVLDALETRLFLEKYFGLRGQEGGNRGFQVVYDDNDLVLTLIKGRAEDVKYPPTFHIGFIQPSEQHVDAINARLKADGFDVPPPSRQHGSWTFYFQAPGGFVIEVLG
;
A
#
# COMPACT_ATOMS: atom_id res chain seq x y z
N MET A 1 -14.13 -6.52 -19.90
CA MET A 1 -12.78 -6.95 -19.41
C MET A 1 -12.58 -6.38 -18.01
N LYS A 2 -11.98 -7.14 -17.12
CA LYS A 2 -11.80 -6.72 -15.72
C LYS A 2 -10.36 -6.97 -15.30
N LEU A 3 -9.71 -5.99 -14.70
CA LEU A 3 -8.42 -6.19 -14.08
C LEU A 3 -8.62 -7.09 -12.85
N ASN A 4 -8.00 -8.27 -12.85
CA ASN A 4 -8.21 -9.25 -11.79
C ASN A 4 -7.16 -9.15 -10.70
N HIS A 5 -5.89 -9.05 -11.08
CA HIS A 5 -4.82 -9.01 -10.09
C HIS A 5 -3.61 -8.24 -10.58
N VAL A 6 -2.85 -7.76 -9.61
CA VAL A 6 -1.54 -7.15 -9.81
C VAL A 6 -0.57 -7.83 -8.85
N ASN A 7 0.64 -8.13 -9.32
CA ASN A 7 1.69 -8.63 -8.45
C ASN A 7 2.64 -7.52 -8.05
N LEU A 8 2.95 -7.45 -6.76
CA LEU A 8 4.02 -6.61 -6.23
C LEU A 8 5.14 -7.50 -5.75
N THR A 9 6.36 -7.20 -6.18
CA THR A 9 7.56 -7.82 -5.64
C THR A 9 7.98 -7.04 -4.40
N VAL A 10 8.09 -7.70 -3.26
CA VAL A 10 8.30 -7.05 -1.97
C VAL A 10 9.43 -7.70 -1.20
N LEU A 11 9.93 -7.01 -0.17
CA LEU A 11 11.02 -7.53 0.67
C LEU A 11 10.55 -8.64 1.61
N ASP A 12 9.33 -8.52 2.17
CA ASP A 12 8.72 -9.52 3.03
C ASP A 12 7.23 -9.52 2.79
N ALA A 13 6.70 -10.62 2.26
CA ALA A 13 5.30 -10.68 1.84
C ALA A 13 4.35 -10.66 3.04
N LEU A 14 4.65 -11.37 4.12
CA LEU A 14 3.81 -11.39 5.31
C LEU A 14 3.75 -10.02 5.99
N GLU A 15 4.88 -9.38 6.17
CA GLU A 15 4.95 -8.05 6.76
C GLU A 15 4.16 -7.04 5.93
N THR A 16 4.28 -7.11 4.60
CA THR A 16 3.54 -6.24 3.69
C THR A 16 2.04 -6.48 3.80
N ARG A 17 1.60 -7.75 3.85
CA ARG A 17 0.18 -8.07 4.04
C ARG A 17 -0.35 -7.47 5.33
N LEU A 18 0.34 -7.67 6.45
CA LEU A 18 -0.09 -7.17 7.76
C LEU A 18 -0.17 -5.65 7.78
N PHE A 19 0.76 -4.97 7.11
CA PHE A 19 0.74 -3.52 6.97
C PHE A 19 -0.51 -3.06 6.18
N LEU A 20 -0.78 -3.68 5.05
CA LEU A 20 -1.93 -3.33 4.22
C LEU A 20 -3.26 -3.61 4.92
N GLU A 21 -3.35 -4.67 5.69
CA GLU A 21 -4.53 -4.95 6.50
C GLU A 21 -4.75 -3.88 7.56
N LYS A 22 -3.68 -3.51 8.27
CA LYS A 22 -3.77 -2.59 9.41
C LYS A 22 -4.15 -1.17 9.01
N TYR A 23 -3.53 -0.64 7.95
CA TYR A 23 -3.68 0.78 7.61
C TYR A 23 -4.68 1.04 6.49
N PHE A 24 -4.92 0.07 5.63
CA PHE A 24 -5.77 0.25 4.46
C PHE A 24 -6.98 -0.68 4.44
N GLY A 25 -7.12 -1.53 5.44
CA GLY A 25 -8.29 -2.39 5.56
C GLY A 25 -8.41 -3.45 4.48
N LEU A 26 -7.31 -3.79 3.79
CA LEU A 26 -7.34 -4.88 2.83
C LEU A 26 -7.55 -6.20 3.57
N ARG A 27 -8.14 -7.17 2.88
CA ARG A 27 -8.43 -8.48 3.47
C ARG A 27 -7.38 -9.48 3.01
N GLY A 28 -6.57 -9.95 3.94
CA GLY A 28 -5.59 -10.98 3.66
C GLY A 28 -6.23 -12.36 3.61
N GLN A 29 -5.66 -13.23 2.78
CA GLN A 29 -6.02 -14.64 2.76
C GLN A 29 -5.16 -15.38 3.78
N GLU A 30 -5.79 -16.19 4.63
CA GLU A 30 -5.11 -17.03 5.60
C GLU A 30 -4.17 -18.01 4.88
N GLY A 31 -3.06 -18.34 5.54
CA GLY A 31 -2.04 -19.22 4.99
C GLY A 31 -0.94 -18.47 4.28
N GLY A 32 -0.18 -19.18 3.46
CA GLY A 32 1.00 -18.63 2.82
C GLY A 32 2.17 -18.54 3.77
N ASN A 33 3.19 -17.79 3.36
CA ASN A 33 4.44 -17.65 4.12
C ASN A 33 5.04 -16.25 3.85
N ARG A 34 6.23 -16.01 4.34
CA ARG A 34 6.91 -14.73 4.12
C ARG A 34 7.29 -14.48 2.66
N GLY A 35 7.27 -15.52 1.82
CA GLY A 35 7.58 -15.42 0.40
C GLY A 35 6.40 -15.16 -0.52
N PHE A 36 5.16 -15.48 -0.06
CA PHE A 36 3.97 -15.31 -0.88
C PHE A 36 2.75 -15.02 -0.03
N GLN A 37 2.04 -13.95 -0.34
CA GLN A 37 0.80 -13.57 0.33
C GLN A 37 -0.18 -12.99 -0.68
N VAL A 38 -1.45 -12.94 -0.31
CA VAL A 38 -2.54 -12.41 -1.14
C VAL A 38 -3.40 -11.50 -0.29
N VAL A 39 -3.76 -10.34 -0.83
CA VAL A 39 -4.74 -9.43 -0.23
C VAL A 39 -5.78 -8.99 -1.27
N TYR A 40 -6.97 -8.64 -0.79
CA TYR A 40 -8.09 -8.21 -1.61
C TYR A 40 -8.57 -6.84 -1.18
N ASP A 41 -8.94 -6.00 -2.15
CA ASP A 41 -9.58 -4.73 -1.86
C ASP A 41 -11.11 -4.88 -1.80
N ASP A 42 -11.83 -3.77 -1.66
CA ASP A 42 -13.29 -3.76 -1.55
C ASP A 42 -14.01 -4.14 -2.85
N ASN A 43 -13.31 -4.13 -3.98
CA ASN A 43 -13.85 -4.50 -5.28
C ASN A 43 -13.29 -5.84 -5.79
N ASP A 44 -12.73 -6.63 -4.89
CA ASP A 44 -12.15 -7.94 -5.20
C ASP A 44 -10.95 -7.91 -6.16
N LEU A 45 -10.29 -6.75 -6.30
CA LEU A 45 -8.99 -6.70 -6.95
C LEU A 45 -7.99 -7.40 -6.04
N VAL A 46 -7.22 -8.29 -6.63
CA VAL A 46 -6.25 -9.11 -5.92
C VAL A 46 -4.87 -8.48 -6.05
N LEU A 47 -4.19 -8.28 -4.92
CA LEU A 47 -2.76 -8.01 -4.90
C LEU A 47 -2.05 -9.27 -4.44
N THR A 48 -1.19 -9.81 -5.29
CA THR A 48 -0.27 -10.87 -4.89
C THR A 48 1.04 -10.22 -4.48
N LEU A 49 1.60 -10.71 -3.37
CA LEU A 49 2.82 -10.19 -2.79
C LEU A 49 3.85 -11.30 -2.83
N ILE A 50 4.86 -11.15 -3.68
CA ILE A 50 5.90 -12.16 -3.86
C ILE A 50 7.22 -11.57 -3.41
N LYS A 51 7.91 -12.28 -2.51
CA LYS A 51 9.22 -11.87 -2.02
C LYS A 51 10.24 -11.90 -3.14
N GLY A 52 10.96 -10.79 -3.30
CA GLY A 52 12.14 -10.70 -4.16
C GLY A 52 13.39 -10.48 -3.31
N ARG A 53 14.55 -10.63 -3.95
CA ARG A 53 15.80 -10.23 -3.34
C ARG A 53 15.86 -8.71 -3.25
N ALA A 54 16.63 -8.17 -2.30
CA ALA A 54 16.73 -6.73 -2.10
C ALA A 54 17.12 -5.98 -3.39
N GLU A 55 18.02 -6.56 -4.19
CA GLU A 55 18.45 -5.98 -5.46
C GLU A 55 17.37 -6.00 -6.54
N ASP A 56 16.33 -6.84 -6.40
CA ASP A 56 15.24 -6.95 -7.35
C ASP A 56 14.02 -6.10 -6.96
N VAL A 57 13.96 -5.63 -5.70
CA VAL A 57 12.86 -4.80 -5.21
C VAL A 57 13.24 -3.33 -5.44
N LYS A 58 13.21 -2.94 -6.72
CA LYS A 58 13.54 -1.59 -7.16
C LYS A 58 12.48 -1.12 -8.13
N TYR A 59 11.68 -0.15 -7.67
CA TYR A 59 10.65 0.45 -8.51
C TYR A 59 11.13 1.77 -9.08
N PRO A 60 10.71 2.13 -10.30
CA PRO A 60 10.98 3.47 -10.83
C PRO A 60 10.44 4.53 -9.88
N PRO A 61 11.03 5.75 -9.87
CA PRO A 61 10.59 6.80 -8.95
C PRO A 61 9.11 7.17 -9.08
N THR A 62 8.51 6.95 -10.25
CA THR A 62 7.10 7.28 -10.48
C THR A 62 6.15 6.14 -10.16
N PHE A 63 6.65 4.92 -9.91
CA PHE A 63 5.77 3.79 -9.60
C PHE A 63 5.13 3.97 -8.23
N HIS A 64 3.82 3.80 -8.18
CA HIS A 64 3.07 3.78 -6.92
C HIS A 64 1.74 3.06 -7.12
N ILE A 65 1.14 2.65 -6.00
CA ILE A 65 -0.26 2.22 -5.96
C ILE A 65 -1.03 3.22 -5.12
N GLY A 66 -2.28 3.50 -5.50
CA GLY A 66 -3.09 4.52 -4.85
C GLY A 66 -4.32 3.95 -4.16
N PHE A 67 -4.60 4.43 -2.95
CA PHE A 67 -5.81 4.10 -2.21
C PHE A 67 -6.66 5.35 -2.06
N ILE A 68 -7.81 5.39 -2.73
CA ILE A 68 -8.73 6.50 -2.64
C ILE A 68 -9.58 6.40 -1.37
N GLN A 69 -9.71 7.52 -0.68
CA GLN A 69 -10.47 7.63 0.56
C GLN A 69 -11.78 8.40 0.32
N PRO A 70 -12.81 8.18 1.15
CA PRO A 70 -14.10 8.87 0.99
C PRO A 70 -14.01 10.38 1.19
N SER A 71 -13.01 10.88 1.93
CA SER A 71 -12.90 12.30 2.25
C SER A 71 -11.46 12.68 2.59
N GLU A 72 -11.21 14.00 2.61
CA GLU A 72 -9.92 14.54 3.06
C GLU A 72 -9.64 14.19 4.52
N GLN A 73 -10.67 14.13 5.35
CA GLN A 73 -10.52 13.75 6.77
C GLN A 73 -10.00 12.32 6.92
N HIS A 74 -10.42 11.41 6.05
CA HIS A 74 -9.90 10.05 6.06
C HIS A 74 -8.43 10.01 5.65
N VAL A 75 -8.02 10.83 4.67
CA VAL A 75 -6.61 10.96 4.30
C VAL A 75 -5.80 11.47 5.49
N ASP A 76 -6.27 12.51 6.17
CA ASP A 76 -5.60 13.06 7.36
C ASP A 76 -5.50 12.03 8.48
N ALA A 77 -6.53 11.23 8.68
CA ALA A 77 -6.56 10.21 9.75
C ALA A 77 -5.51 9.11 9.48
N ILE A 78 -5.40 8.64 8.24
CA ILE A 78 -4.39 7.63 7.88
C ILE A 78 -2.99 8.22 8.06
N ASN A 79 -2.79 9.46 7.61
CA ASN A 79 -1.51 10.16 7.76
C ASN A 79 -1.10 10.25 9.23
N ALA A 80 -2.03 10.66 10.10
CA ALA A 80 -1.79 10.78 11.53
C ALA A 80 -1.44 9.44 12.19
N ARG A 81 -2.14 8.37 11.80
CA ARG A 81 -1.85 7.02 12.34
C ARG A 81 -0.48 6.54 11.93
N LEU A 82 -0.13 6.69 10.67
CA LEU A 82 1.19 6.29 10.17
C LEU A 82 2.29 7.06 10.89
N LYS A 83 2.11 8.38 11.04
CA LYS A 83 3.08 9.22 11.72
C LYS A 83 3.22 8.84 13.19
N ALA A 84 2.12 8.60 13.88
CA ALA A 84 2.12 8.20 15.29
C ALA A 84 2.84 6.85 15.50
N ASP A 85 2.74 5.96 14.51
CA ASP A 85 3.39 4.64 14.56
C ASP A 85 4.84 4.66 14.05
N GLY A 86 5.39 5.84 13.77
CA GLY A 86 6.81 6.02 13.46
C GLY A 86 7.16 6.01 11.98
N PHE A 87 6.18 5.98 11.09
CA PHE A 87 6.45 6.06 9.65
C PHE A 87 6.78 7.48 9.23
N ASP A 88 7.73 7.61 8.30
CA ASP A 88 8.10 8.89 7.73
C ASP A 88 7.11 9.24 6.62
N VAL A 89 6.14 10.08 6.96
CA VAL A 89 5.12 10.52 6.02
C VAL A 89 5.09 12.05 5.97
N PRO A 90 5.03 12.63 4.75
CA PRO A 90 4.82 14.07 4.64
C PRO A 90 3.39 14.44 4.98
N PRO A 91 3.11 15.68 5.38
CA PRO A 91 1.73 16.12 5.55
C PRO A 91 1.00 16.07 4.20
N PRO A 92 -0.31 15.76 4.20
CA PRO A 92 -1.09 15.84 2.96
C PRO A 92 -1.08 17.24 2.37
N SER A 93 -1.19 17.31 1.05
CA SER A 93 -1.27 18.57 0.33
C SER A 93 -2.15 18.44 -0.90
N ARG A 94 -2.57 19.58 -1.47
CA ARG A 94 -3.37 19.59 -2.69
C ARG A 94 -2.48 19.34 -3.88
N GLN A 95 -2.68 18.22 -4.56
CA GLN A 95 -1.95 17.84 -5.75
C GLN A 95 -2.92 17.23 -6.75
N HIS A 96 -2.76 17.53 -8.05
CA HIS A 96 -3.57 17.00 -9.14
C HIS A 96 -5.08 16.93 -8.83
N GLY A 97 -5.59 17.92 -8.11
CA GLY A 97 -7.02 18.00 -7.79
C GLY A 97 -7.45 17.20 -6.57
N SER A 98 -6.55 16.50 -5.89
CA SER A 98 -6.85 15.69 -4.72
C SER A 98 -6.03 16.11 -3.50
N TRP A 99 -6.57 15.82 -2.32
CA TRP A 99 -5.85 15.93 -1.05
C TRP A 99 -5.07 14.64 -0.86
N THR A 100 -3.74 14.71 -0.88
CA THR A 100 -2.94 13.50 -1.07
C THR A 100 -1.58 13.56 -0.37
N PHE A 101 -1.03 12.39 -0.07
CA PHE A 101 0.37 12.23 0.27
C PHE A 101 0.89 10.91 -0.29
N TYR A 102 2.21 10.89 -0.53
CA TYR A 102 2.93 9.70 -0.98
C TYR A 102 3.93 9.31 0.10
N PHE A 103 4.13 8.03 0.28
CA PHE A 103 5.16 7.56 1.22
C PHE A 103 5.70 6.20 0.79
N GLN A 104 6.92 5.92 1.24
CA GLN A 104 7.57 4.62 1.03
C GLN A 104 6.99 3.62 2.01
N ALA A 105 6.28 2.61 1.51
CA ALA A 105 5.70 1.56 2.34
C ALA A 105 6.75 0.51 2.71
N PRO A 106 6.53 -0.23 3.81
CA PRO A 106 7.27 -1.47 4.03
C PRO A 106 7.04 -2.40 2.83
N GLY A 107 8.07 -3.12 2.43
CA GLY A 107 7.99 -3.92 1.22
C GLY A 107 8.72 -3.30 0.05
N GLY A 108 8.95 -1.97 0.05
CA GLY A 108 9.83 -1.31 -0.91
C GLY A 108 9.15 -0.63 -2.09
N PHE A 109 7.89 -0.28 -1.97
CA PHE A 109 7.15 0.45 -3.00
C PHE A 109 6.45 1.67 -2.41
N VAL A 110 6.07 2.60 -3.28
CA VAL A 110 5.40 3.84 -2.88
C VAL A 110 3.89 3.66 -2.89
N ILE A 111 3.22 4.18 -1.87
CA ILE A 111 1.77 4.26 -1.77
C ILE A 111 1.36 5.73 -1.84
N GLU A 112 0.34 6.02 -2.65
CA GLU A 112 -0.38 7.29 -2.61
C GLU A 112 -1.69 7.11 -1.86
N VAL A 113 -2.00 8.02 -0.95
CA VAL A 113 -3.29 8.09 -0.25
C VAL A 113 -3.95 9.38 -0.67
N LEU A 114 -5.14 9.31 -1.24
CA LEU A 114 -5.81 10.48 -1.81
C LEU A 114 -7.30 10.48 -1.51
N GLY A 115 -7.85 11.69 -1.50
CA GLY A 115 -9.28 11.88 -1.30
C GLY A 115 -9.74 13.30 -1.55
#